data_452ccda90406a42161d1a4b1a0aaf860
#
_entry.id   452ccda90406a42161d1a4b1a0aaf860
#
_cell.length_a   1.000
_cell.length_b   1.000
_cell.length_c   1.000
_cell.angle_alpha   90.00
_cell.angle_beta   90.00
_cell.angle_gamma   90.00
#
_symmetry.space_group_name_H-M   'P 1'
#
loop_
_entity.id
_entity.type
_entity.pdbx_description
1 polymer ?
#
loop_
_entity_poly.entity_id
_entity_poly.type
_entity_poly.pdbx_seq_one_letter_code
_entity_poly.pdbx_strand_id
1 'polypeptide(L)'
;MKKPPSISMSKKLFPILATTGVIFISNSSFAENSEKVSPSENTVQQLETMTFTASRADEVQEKSKQVTKLDEKQIELLKNGSSGNIATVLAKAVPGLSDSSRTITDYGQTLRGRNALILVDGVPMNLTRDTSRGLSSIDPESIQNIEVIRGSNAIYGSGAAGGIISITTKAAGGEPTAKTVIGLQSPLTNFRTDALSGDIHQYFTGSLDNLDYALDFGYQRIGSPYDASGDRVAPEPSQGDLYDADAYSIGGKIGYHIDDNQYLQLAANYYNAEQDSDYAADTSTKKYPLGSVPAQAIKGLKLKDQNKNENQIYNLTYINKDLLGNKVDAQLYYRDFFTRFSPFDARGNANRGKQVDQIYQENNVLGSRLTVSTPLEFLGDTTVVWGGDFSREKSEMPLDIFDPQIYDQSGGLEFVKIGNLIYLPELTTQSLGGFVQFKHQFNDQWAAEIGTRYEDSYAEIDSFIPLSQLGKPNPYTVQGGKVKADAWLYNANLTFSPTDQHSIYG
;
A
#
# COMPACT_ATOMS: atom_id res chain seq x y z
N MET A 1 19.19 22.23 23.28
CA MET A 1 18.64 21.08 24.01
C MET A 1 19.11 19.83 23.29
N LYS A 2 19.74 18.88 23.98
CA LYS A 2 20.29 17.66 23.34
C LYS A 2 19.15 16.73 22.91
N LYS A 3 19.06 16.38 21.62
CA LYS A 3 18.21 15.30 21.13
C LYS A 3 18.58 13.98 21.84
N PRO A 4 17.60 13.13 22.20
CA PRO A 4 17.92 11.78 22.60
C PRO A 4 18.51 11.00 21.40
N PRO A 5 19.41 10.04 21.64
CA PRO A 5 20.04 9.29 20.56
C PRO A 5 19.00 8.43 19.85
N SER A 6 18.99 8.50 18.52
CA SER A 6 18.35 7.52 17.69
C SER A 6 18.94 6.14 18.01
N ILE A 7 18.09 5.20 18.41
CA ILE A 7 18.47 3.81 18.59
C ILE A 7 18.66 3.22 17.18
N SER A 8 19.91 3.26 16.71
CA SER A 8 20.35 2.44 15.59
C SER A 8 20.28 0.98 16.07
N MET A 9 19.26 0.25 15.67
CA MET A 9 19.25 -1.20 15.81
C MET A 9 20.37 -1.77 14.92
N SER A 10 21.45 -2.12 15.57
CA SER A 10 22.62 -2.78 15.01
C SER A 10 22.20 -4.02 14.21
N LYS A 11 22.77 -4.16 12.99
CA LYS A 11 22.72 -5.34 12.09
C LYS A 11 23.36 -6.62 12.68
N LYS A 12 23.13 -6.92 13.95
CA LYS A 12 23.63 -8.15 14.59
C LYS A 12 22.59 -8.67 15.56
N LEU A 13 21.66 -9.48 15.03
CA LEU A 13 20.99 -10.57 15.77
C LEU A 13 19.97 -11.28 14.86
N PHE A 14 20.48 -12.09 13.94
CA PHE A 14 19.86 -13.36 13.61
C PHE A 14 20.97 -14.34 13.26
N PRO A 15 21.31 -15.27 14.15
CA PRO A 15 22.09 -16.42 13.76
C PRO A 15 21.20 -17.29 12.87
N ILE A 16 21.70 -17.60 11.70
CA ILE A 16 21.18 -18.61 10.77
C ILE A 16 21.08 -19.92 11.58
N LEU A 17 19.86 -20.29 11.94
CA LEU A 17 19.57 -21.68 12.30
C LEU A 17 19.38 -22.45 10.97
N ALA A 18 20.50 -22.97 10.46
CA ALA A 18 20.46 -24.04 9.48
C ALA A 18 19.99 -25.30 10.21
N THR A 19 18.71 -25.58 10.19
CA THR A 19 18.15 -26.88 10.53
C THR A 19 17.57 -27.47 9.28
N THR A 20 18.15 -28.59 8.89
CA THR A 20 17.73 -29.53 7.86
C THR A 20 16.23 -29.63 7.73
N GLY A 21 15.69 -29.07 6.64
CA GLY A 21 14.29 -29.19 6.27
C GLY A 21 13.99 -30.60 5.78
N VAL A 22 13.18 -31.31 6.50
CA VAL A 22 12.55 -32.54 6.02
C VAL A 22 11.42 -32.15 5.09
N ILE A 23 11.60 -32.43 3.82
CA ILE A 23 10.56 -32.29 2.80
C ILE A 23 9.54 -33.39 3.02
N PHE A 24 8.36 -33.05 3.56
CA PHE A 24 7.21 -33.96 3.52
C PHE A 24 6.49 -33.78 2.18
N ILE A 25 6.75 -34.71 1.26
CA ILE A 25 5.89 -34.91 0.10
C ILE A 25 4.71 -35.76 0.58
N SER A 26 3.56 -35.18 0.79
CA SER A 26 2.34 -35.93 1.03
C SER A 26 1.75 -36.40 -0.31
N ASN A 27 1.96 -37.65 -0.63
CA ASN A 27 1.20 -38.36 -1.68
C ASN A 27 -0.23 -38.59 -1.16
N SER A 28 -1.20 -37.83 -1.65
CA SER A 28 -2.62 -38.18 -1.51
C SER A 28 -2.97 -39.21 -2.58
N SER A 29 -2.97 -40.50 -2.19
CA SER A 29 -3.59 -41.57 -2.95
C SER A 29 -5.10 -41.53 -2.76
N PHE A 30 -5.84 -41.39 -3.85
CA PHE A 30 -7.27 -41.64 -3.92
C PHE A 30 -7.54 -43.09 -3.56
N ALA A 31 -8.35 -43.33 -2.53
CA ALA A 31 -9.04 -44.60 -2.32
C ALA A 31 -10.51 -44.27 -2.03
N GLU A 32 -11.32 -44.63 -3.02
CA GLU A 32 -12.77 -44.66 -2.94
C GLU A 32 -13.17 -45.89 -2.08
N ASN A 33 -13.82 -45.67 -0.94
CA ASN A 33 -14.67 -46.67 -0.31
C ASN A 33 -15.78 -46.01 0.48
N SER A 34 -16.99 -46.22 0.00
CA SER A 34 -18.23 -45.83 0.61
C SER A 34 -18.59 -46.79 1.77
N GLU A 35 -18.57 -46.27 3.00
CA GLU A 35 -19.38 -46.84 4.09
C GLU A 35 -20.16 -45.75 4.79
N LYS A 36 -21.50 -45.93 4.80
CA LYS A 36 -22.45 -45.08 5.51
C LYS A 36 -22.25 -45.23 7.01
N VAL A 37 -21.72 -44.21 7.65
CA VAL A 37 -21.84 -44.04 9.11
C VAL A 37 -22.71 -42.80 9.35
N SER A 38 -23.79 -43.03 10.14
CA SER A 38 -24.72 -41.95 10.56
C SER A 38 -23.98 -40.90 11.36
N PRO A 39 -24.25 -39.60 11.15
CA PRO A 39 -23.58 -38.54 11.90
C PRO A 39 -24.16 -38.47 13.33
N SER A 40 -23.32 -38.60 14.34
CA SER A 40 -23.60 -38.02 15.65
C SER A 40 -23.43 -36.50 15.51
N GLU A 41 -24.48 -35.76 15.82
CA GLU A 41 -24.50 -34.29 15.91
C GLU A 41 -23.51 -33.83 17.00
N ASN A 42 -22.29 -33.53 16.59
CA ASN A 42 -21.49 -32.51 17.24
C ASN A 42 -21.45 -31.32 16.28
N THR A 43 -22.41 -30.44 16.43
CA THR A 43 -22.43 -29.15 15.77
C THR A 43 -21.28 -28.33 16.35
N VAL A 44 -20.10 -28.42 15.76
CA VAL A 44 -19.10 -27.37 15.91
C VAL A 44 -19.73 -26.15 15.25
N GLN A 45 -20.17 -25.21 16.07
CA GLN A 45 -20.68 -23.93 15.62
C GLN A 45 -19.50 -23.24 14.90
N GLN A 46 -19.51 -23.30 13.59
CA GLN A 46 -18.51 -22.65 12.75
C GLN A 46 -18.76 -21.14 12.90
N LEU A 47 -17.94 -20.48 13.74
CA LEU A 47 -17.96 -19.04 13.88
C LEU A 47 -17.67 -18.43 12.50
N GLU A 48 -18.59 -17.62 12.00
CA GLU A 48 -18.39 -16.93 10.71
C GLU A 48 -17.12 -16.06 10.81
N THR A 49 -16.21 -16.23 9.84
CA THR A 49 -15.01 -15.41 9.73
C THR A 49 -15.43 -13.94 9.60
N MET A 50 -15.17 -13.14 10.63
CA MET A 50 -15.45 -11.71 10.57
C MET A 50 -14.41 -11.03 9.71
N THR A 51 -14.81 -10.64 8.52
CA THR A 51 -13.96 -9.88 7.60
C THR A 51 -14.23 -8.39 7.77
N PHE A 52 -13.19 -7.61 8.03
CA PHE A 52 -13.29 -6.16 7.96
C PHE A 52 -13.47 -5.77 6.49
N THR A 53 -14.69 -5.46 6.08
CA THR A 53 -14.94 -4.90 4.76
C THR A 53 -14.58 -3.40 4.81
N ALA A 54 -13.77 -2.95 3.89
CA ALA A 54 -13.40 -1.53 3.78
C ALA A 54 -14.59 -0.65 3.39
N SER A 55 -15.67 -1.25 2.94
CA SER A 55 -16.93 -0.56 2.72
C SER A 55 -17.53 -0.17 4.06
N ARG A 56 -17.58 1.12 4.37
CA ARG A 56 -18.40 1.69 5.47
C ARG A 56 -19.89 1.53 5.21
N ALA A 57 -20.24 0.70 4.26
CA ALA A 57 -21.57 0.55 3.76
C ALA A 57 -21.84 -0.92 3.49
N ASP A 58 -22.87 -1.44 4.14
CA ASP A 58 -23.38 -2.78 3.93
C ASP A 58 -23.82 -3.05 2.47
N GLU A 59 -24.16 -4.31 2.16
CA GLU A 59 -24.51 -4.88 0.84
C GLU A 59 -25.41 -4.02 -0.07
N VAL A 60 -26.19 -3.09 0.48
CA VAL A 60 -27.02 -2.14 -0.29
C VAL A 60 -26.17 -1.22 -1.16
N GLN A 61 -24.94 -0.87 -0.77
CA GLN A 61 -24.05 -0.07 -1.59
C GLN A 61 -23.51 -0.82 -2.81
N GLU A 62 -23.46 -2.15 -2.80
CA GLU A 62 -22.93 -2.92 -3.92
C GLU A 62 -23.80 -2.80 -5.16
N LYS A 63 -25.12 -2.65 -4.99
CA LYS A 63 -26.06 -2.46 -6.11
C LYS A 63 -26.06 -1.04 -6.66
N SER A 64 -25.70 -0.05 -5.84
CA SER A 64 -25.83 1.37 -6.16
C SER A 64 -24.60 2.05 -6.74
N LYS A 65 -23.43 1.38 -6.75
CA LYS A 65 -22.16 1.96 -7.20
C LYS A 65 -21.46 1.08 -8.20
N GLN A 66 -20.72 1.71 -9.11
CA GLN A 66 -19.86 0.98 -10.02
C GLN A 66 -18.67 0.41 -9.25
N VAL A 67 -18.86 -0.77 -8.67
CA VAL A 67 -17.83 -1.51 -7.95
C VAL A 67 -17.21 -2.53 -8.88
N THR A 68 -15.88 -2.56 -8.94
CA THR A 68 -15.13 -3.67 -9.51
C THR A 68 -14.56 -4.47 -8.35
N LYS A 69 -14.92 -5.75 -8.28
CA LYS A 69 -14.36 -6.68 -7.30
C LYS A 69 -13.38 -7.59 -8.00
N LEU A 70 -12.24 -7.84 -7.39
CA LEU A 70 -11.24 -8.81 -7.80
C LEU A 70 -11.05 -9.78 -6.64
N ASP A 71 -11.32 -11.03 -6.88
CA ASP A 71 -11.04 -12.11 -5.95
C ASP A 71 -9.57 -12.59 -6.07
N GLU A 72 -9.11 -13.44 -5.14
CA GLU A 72 -7.75 -13.98 -5.10
C GLU A 72 -7.37 -14.63 -6.43
N LYS A 73 -8.27 -15.39 -7.06
CA LYS A 73 -8.02 -16.08 -8.34
C LYS A 73 -7.83 -15.10 -9.50
N GLN A 74 -8.63 -14.04 -9.55
CA GLN A 74 -8.50 -12.99 -10.57
C GLN A 74 -7.20 -12.20 -10.39
N ILE A 75 -6.80 -11.91 -9.14
CA ILE A 75 -5.54 -11.25 -8.81
C ILE A 75 -4.37 -12.12 -9.26
N GLU A 76 -4.38 -13.42 -8.96
CA GLU A 76 -3.36 -14.37 -9.39
C GLU A 76 -3.23 -14.44 -10.92
N LEU A 77 -4.33 -14.52 -11.66
CA LEU A 77 -4.33 -14.52 -13.12
C LEU A 77 -3.73 -13.24 -13.72
N LEU A 78 -4.04 -12.08 -13.13
CA LEU A 78 -3.52 -10.79 -13.59
C LEU A 78 -2.05 -10.59 -13.24
N LYS A 79 -1.61 -11.15 -12.11
CA LYS A 79 -0.22 -11.12 -11.66
C LYS A 79 0.69 -11.90 -12.62
N ASN A 80 0.25 -13.06 -13.12
CA ASN A 80 1.00 -13.92 -14.01
C ASN A 80 1.40 -13.29 -15.37
N GLY A 81 0.99 -12.10 -15.67
CA GLY A 81 1.41 -11.35 -16.87
C GLY A 81 1.96 -9.97 -16.54
N SER A 82 2.25 -9.70 -15.27
CA SER A 82 2.79 -8.44 -14.77
C SER A 82 4.05 -8.72 -13.95
N SER A 83 4.86 -7.68 -13.73
CA SER A 83 6.08 -7.77 -12.90
C SER A 83 5.82 -8.03 -11.40
N GLY A 84 4.67 -8.61 -11.04
CA GLY A 84 4.29 -8.87 -9.65
C GLY A 84 3.88 -7.61 -8.85
N ASN A 85 3.86 -6.44 -9.47
CA ASN A 85 3.48 -5.18 -8.81
C ASN A 85 1.97 -5.01 -8.81
N ILE A 86 1.37 -4.74 -7.64
CA ILE A 86 -0.08 -4.57 -7.48
C ILE A 86 -0.62 -3.37 -8.27
N ALA A 87 0.16 -2.30 -8.44
CA ALA A 87 -0.24 -1.15 -9.22
C ALA A 87 -0.49 -1.51 -10.70
N THR A 88 0.34 -2.39 -11.28
CA THR A 88 0.16 -2.93 -12.63
C THR A 88 -1.05 -3.88 -12.72
N VAL A 89 -1.26 -4.72 -11.70
CA VAL A 89 -2.44 -5.60 -11.62
C VAL A 89 -3.72 -4.78 -11.63
N LEU A 90 -3.78 -3.74 -10.79
CA LEU A 90 -4.92 -2.83 -10.70
C LEU A 90 -5.17 -2.08 -12.02
N ALA A 91 -4.12 -1.57 -12.67
CA ALA A 91 -4.25 -0.86 -13.94
C ALA A 91 -4.85 -1.72 -15.04
N LYS A 92 -4.52 -3.03 -15.07
CA LYS A 92 -5.13 -3.99 -16.02
C LYS A 92 -6.58 -4.32 -15.71
N ALA A 93 -6.93 -4.36 -14.42
CA ALA A 93 -8.24 -4.80 -13.95
C ALA A 93 -9.27 -3.67 -13.89
N VAL A 94 -8.83 -2.43 -13.66
CA VAL A 94 -9.70 -1.31 -13.29
C VAL A 94 -9.77 -0.28 -14.43
N PRO A 95 -10.85 -0.26 -15.23
CA PRO A 95 -11.02 0.76 -16.27
C PRO A 95 -10.93 2.18 -15.70
N GLY A 96 -10.05 2.99 -16.27
CA GLY A 96 -9.82 4.38 -15.86
C GLY A 96 -8.76 4.58 -14.78
N LEU A 97 -8.14 3.52 -14.28
CA LEU A 97 -6.92 3.64 -13.49
C LEU A 97 -5.72 3.78 -14.42
N SER A 98 -4.86 4.76 -14.17
CA SER A 98 -3.63 4.95 -14.95
C SER A 98 -2.66 3.79 -14.72
N ASP A 99 -1.79 3.51 -15.69
CA ASP A 99 -0.79 2.45 -15.55
C ASP A 99 0.24 2.81 -14.46
N SER A 100 0.93 1.79 -13.99
CA SER A 100 2.07 1.91 -13.08
C SER A 100 3.17 2.77 -13.74
N SER A 101 3.82 3.63 -12.96
CA SER A 101 5.03 4.33 -13.42
C SER A 101 6.24 3.40 -13.53
N ARG A 102 6.15 2.19 -12.97
CA ARG A 102 7.24 1.21 -12.86
C ARG A 102 8.48 1.74 -12.15
N THR A 103 8.30 2.78 -11.35
CA THR A 103 9.31 3.28 -10.43
C THR A 103 9.15 2.64 -9.06
N ILE A 104 10.10 2.88 -8.17
CA ILE A 104 10.11 2.28 -6.81
C ILE A 104 8.83 2.54 -6.01
N THR A 105 8.10 3.62 -6.30
CA THR A 105 6.91 4.02 -5.52
C THR A 105 5.63 4.08 -6.33
N ASP A 106 5.67 3.79 -7.64
CA ASP A 106 4.50 3.92 -8.54
C ASP A 106 3.76 5.26 -8.44
N TYR A 107 4.50 6.34 -8.26
CA TYR A 107 3.93 7.68 -8.06
C TYR A 107 3.05 8.13 -9.24
N GLY A 108 2.08 9.00 -8.93
CA GLY A 108 1.24 9.65 -9.93
C GLY A 108 0.12 8.77 -10.48
N GLN A 109 -0.13 7.59 -9.93
CA GLN A 109 -1.25 6.75 -10.36
C GLN A 109 -2.57 7.40 -9.96
N THR A 110 -3.50 7.52 -10.92
CA THR A 110 -4.78 8.21 -10.76
C THR A 110 -5.93 7.35 -11.26
N LEU A 111 -7.10 7.51 -10.64
CA LEU A 111 -8.35 6.93 -11.10
C LEU A 111 -9.18 8.02 -11.83
N ARG A 112 -9.36 7.88 -13.15
CA ARG A 112 -10.03 8.90 -14.01
C ARG A 112 -9.43 10.31 -13.89
N GLY A 113 -8.08 10.38 -13.78
CA GLY A 113 -7.33 11.63 -13.65
C GLY A 113 -7.42 12.30 -12.27
N ARG A 114 -7.95 11.62 -11.25
CA ARG A 114 -8.05 12.10 -9.87
C ARG A 114 -7.41 11.13 -8.88
N ASN A 115 -6.96 11.64 -7.74
CA ASN A 115 -6.43 10.80 -6.68
C ASN A 115 -7.53 9.88 -6.13
N ALA A 116 -7.19 8.60 -5.96
CA ALA A 116 -8.03 7.63 -5.26
C ALA A 116 -7.57 7.47 -3.81
N LEU A 117 -8.51 7.21 -2.92
CA LEU A 117 -8.20 6.75 -1.56
C LEU A 117 -7.85 5.25 -1.62
N ILE A 118 -6.66 4.90 -1.20
CA ILE A 118 -6.18 3.52 -1.14
C ILE A 118 -6.23 3.07 0.31
N LEU A 119 -6.90 1.95 0.56
CA LEU A 119 -7.05 1.36 1.88
C LEU A 119 -6.46 -0.06 1.87
N VAL A 120 -5.71 -0.41 2.91
CA VAL A 120 -5.30 -1.80 3.19
C VAL A 120 -5.86 -2.19 4.55
N ASP A 121 -6.74 -3.19 4.60
CA ASP A 121 -7.49 -3.55 5.80
C ASP A 121 -8.09 -2.32 6.51
N GLY A 122 -8.63 -1.37 5.74
CA GLY A 122 -9.19 -0.12 6.23
C GLY A 122 -8.19 1.00 6.55
N VAL A 123 -6.89 0.73 6.60
CA VAL A 123 -5.84 1.73 6.87
C VAL A 123 -5.51 2.53 5.61
N PRO A 124 -5.59 3.87 5.64
CA PRO A 124 -5.23 4.71 4.49
C PRO A 124 -3.75 4.59 4.13
N MET A 125 -3.48 4.32 2.85
CA MET A 125 -2.12 4.24 2.29
C MET A 125 -1.65 5.55 1.68
N ASN A 126 -2.55 6.48 1.45
CA ASN A 126 -2.23 7.80 0.92
C ASN A 126 -1.32 8.58 1.88
N LEU A 127 -0.40 9.33 1.31
CA LEU A 127 0.55 10.18 2.02
C LEU A 127 0.42 11.62 1.52
N THR A 128 0.76 12.58 2.36
CA THR A 128 0.71 14.01 2.01
C THR A 128 1.63 14.37 0.84
N ARG A 129 2.76 13.68 0.70
CA ARG A 129 3.74 13.92 -0.38
C ARG A 129 3.32 13.33 -1.71
N ASP A 130 2.64 12.21 -1.71
CA ASP A 130 2.10 11.55 -2.90
C ASP A 130 1.04 10.53 -2.47
N THR A 131 -0.05 10.48 -3.20
CA THR A 131 -1.21 9.67 -2.82
C THR A 131 -1.11 8.20 -3.22
N SER A 132 -0.28 7.85 -4.21
CA SER A 132 -0.18 6.47 -4.74
C SER A 132 1.06 5.69 -4.29
N ARG A 133 2.01 6.33 -3.62
CA ARG A 133 3.31 5.72 -3.27
C ARG A 133 3.24 4.46 -2.40
N GLY A 134 2.15 4.26 -1.68
CA GLY A 134 1.99 3.09 -0.82
C GLY A 134 1.70 1.78 -1.55
N LEU A 135 1.26 1.80 -2.82
CA LEU A 135 0.88 0.59 -3.56
C LEU A 135 2.05 -0.36 -3.80
N SER A 136 3.23 0.17 -4.11
CA SER A 136 4.42 -0.65 -4.38
C SER A 136 4.97 -1.39 -3.14
N SER A 137 4.46 -1.11 -1.95
CA SER A 137 4.85 -1.75 -0.69
C SER A 137 3.84 -2.79 -0.19
N ILE A 138 2.96 -3.28 -1.07
CA ILE A 138 1.97 -4.32 -0.77
C ILE A 138 2.35 -5.57 -1.53
N ASP A 139 2.53 -6.67 -0.80
CA ASP A 139 2.76 -7.98 -1.41
C ASP A 139 1.45 -8.51 -2.02
N PRO A 140 1.38 -8.73 -3.35
CA PRO A 140 0.18 -9.24 -3.98
C PRO A 140 -0.29 -10.61 -3.46
N GLU A 141 0.63 -11.46 -2.97
CA GLU A 141 0.30 -12.77 -2.42
C GLU A 141 -0.41 -12.70 -1.06
N SER A 142 -0.25 -11.59 -0.33
CA SER A 142 -0.97 -11.35 0.92
C SER A 142 -2.43 -10.96 0.71
N ILE A 143 -2.84 -10.64 -0.53
CA ILE A 143 -4.16 -10.06 -0.83
C ILE A 143 -5.21 -11.16 -0.99
N GLN A 144 -6.35 -10.98 -0.37
CA GLN A 144 -7.54 -11.82 -0.52
C GLN A 144 -8.49 -11.29 -1.58
N ASN A 145 -8.79 -9.99 -1.53
CA ASN A 145 -9.65 -9.33 -2.49
C ASN A 145 -9.32 -7.84 -2.65
N ILE A 146 -9.77 -7.26 -3.76
CA ILE A 146 -9.68 -5.82 -4.01
C ILE A 146 -11.05 -5.34 -4.47
N GLU A 147 -11.53 -4.27 -3.86
CA GLU A 147 -12.74 -3.58 -4.26
C GLU A 147 -12.40 -2.17 -4.75
N VAL A 148 -12.86 -1.82 -5.94
CA VAL A 148 -12.69 -0.47 -6.50
C VAL A 148 -14.05 0.18 -6.65
N ILE A 149 -14.30 1.18 -5.81
CA ILE A 149 -15.53 1.98 -5.82
C ILE A 149 -15.24 3.26 -6.59
N ARG A 150 -15.91 3.46 -7.71
CA ARG A 150 -15.74 4.66 -8.55
C ARG A 150 -16.65 5.78 -8.09
N GLY A 151 -16.15 7.00 -8.20
CA GLY A 151 -16.87 8.21 -7.77
C GLY A 151 -16.51 8.64 -6.35
N SER A 152 -16.72 9.92 -6.08
CA SER A 152 -16.49 10.51 -4.75
C SER A 152 -17.56 10.04 -3.76
N ASN A 153 -17.16 9.85 -2.52
CA ASN A 153 -18.07 9.57 -1.43
C ASN A 153 -17.65 10.36 -0.19
N ALA A 154 -18.52 11.24 0.28
CA ALA A 154 -18.24 12.15 1.38
C ALA A 154 -17.84 11.44 2.67
N ILE A 155 -18.40 10.26 2.97
CA ILE A 155 -18.09 9.54 4.22
C ILE A 155 -16.64 9.05 4.34
N TYR A 156 -15.90 9.00 3.21
CA TYR A 156 -14.49 8.60 3.21
C TYR A 156 -13.50 9.77 3.26
N GLY A 157 -14.00 11.01 3.15
CA GLY A 157 -13.17 12.22 3.23
C GLY A 157 -12.60 12.68 1.90
N SER A 158 -11.79 13.74 1.97
CA SER A 158 -11.23 14.46 0.81
C SER A 158 -10.30 13.61 -0.07
N GLY A 159 -9.69 12.56 0.47
CA GLY A 159 -8.80 11.65 -0.28
C GLY A 159 -9.50 10.81 -1.35
N ALA A 160 -10.83 10.71 -1.34
CA ALA A 160 -11.62 9.84 -2.21
C ALA A 160 -12.19 10.53 -3.46
N ALA A 161 -11.56 11.59 -3.98
CA ALA A 161 -12.07 12.38 -5.11
C ALA A 161 -12.18 11.59 -6.42
N GLY A 162 -11.29 10.63 -6.68
CA GLY A 162 -11.33 9.73 -7.84
C GLY A 162 -12.12 8.45 -7.59
N GLY A 163 -12.29 8.09 -6.34
CA GLY A 163 -12.85 6.84 -5.86
C GLY A 163 -12.02 6.20 -4.76
N ILE A 164 -12.33 4.95 -4.45
CA ILE A 164 -11.68 4.19 -3.38
C ILE A 164 -11.16 2.88 -3.95
N ILE A 165 -9.94 2.52 -3.61
CA ILE A 165 -9.34 1.21 -3.84
C ILE A 165 -9.14 0.56 -2.48
N SER A 166 -9.94 -0.44 -2.19
CA SER A 166 -9.89 -1.16 -0.94
C SER A 166 -9.27 -2.53 -1.15
N ILE A 167 -8.16 -2.77 -0.48
CA ILE A 167 -7.40 -4.00 -0.49
C ILE A 167 -7.61 -4.69 0.85
N THR A 168 -8.12 -5.92 0.80
CA THR A 168 -8.27 -6.77 1.99
C THR A 168 -7.20 -7.85 1.93
N THR A 169 -6.36 -7.94 2.96
CA THR A 169 -5.39 -9.01 3.08
C THR A 169 -6.05 -10.28 3.62
N LYS A 170 -5.39 -11.42 3.46
CA LYS A 170 -5.92 -12.73 3.85
C LYS A 170 -6.45 -12.72 5.28
N ALA A 171 -7.66 -13.26 5.46
CA ALA A 171 -8.36 -13.24 6.74
C ALA A 171 -7.74 -14.23 7.73
N ALA A 172 -7.83 -13.89 9.03
CA ALA A 172 -7.61 -14.85 10.10
C ALA A 172 -8.85 -15.73 10.28
N GLY A 173 -8.65 -16.96 10.78
CA GLY A 173 -9.73 -17.88 11.13
C GLY A 173 -10.04 -18.93 10.07
N GLY A 174 -11.09 -19.70 10.34
CA GLY A 174 -11.54 -20.81 9.52
C GLY A 174 -10.82 -22.13 9.82
N GLU A 175 -10.96 -23.09 8.93
CA GLU A 175 -10.26 -24.38 9.02
C GLU A 175 -8.74 -24.19 8.91
N PRO A 176 -7.94 -24.89 9.73
CA PRO A 176 -6.49 -24.80 9.65
C PRO A 176 -5.98 -25.10 8.25
N THR A 177 -5.36 -24.10 7.64
CA THR A 177 -4.88 -24.18 6.25
C THR A 177 -3.42 -23.71 6.17
N ALA A 178 -2.63 -24.42 5.35
CA ALA A 178 -1.29 -24.01 4.99
C ALA A 178 -1.19 -24.00 3.45
N LYS A 179 -0.76 -22.85 2.88
CA LYS A 179 -0.60 -22.68 1.43
C LYS A 179 0.82 -22.20 1.15
N THR A 180 1.53 -22.93 0.27
CA THR A 180 2.83 -22.52 -0.26
C THR A 180 2.66 -22.13 -1.72
N VAL A 181 3.18 -20.96 -2.10
CA VAL A 181 3.26 -20.52 -3.50
C VAL A 181 4.72 -20.36 -3.87
N ILE A 182 5.11 -20.89 -5.03
CA ILE A 182 6.46 -20.73 -5.60
C ILE A 182 6.28 -20.22 -7.02
N GLY A 183 6.89 -19.07 -7.31
CA GLY A 183 6.88 -18.44 -8.62
C GLY A 183 8.27 -18.38 -9.24
N LEU A 184 8.35 -18.54 -10.57
CA LEU A 184 9.55 -18.30 -11.37
C LEU A 184 9.16 -17.51 -12.61
N GLN A 185 9.92 -16.46 -12.91
CA GLN A 185 9.72 -15.61 -14.07
C GLN A 185 11.04 -15.36 -14.80
N SER A 186 11.01 -15.45 -16.13
CA SER A 186 12.15 -15.15 -16.99
C SER A 186 11.69 -14.59 -18.33
N PRO A 187 12.44 -13.64 -18.94
CA PRO A 187 12.23 -13.27 -20.33
C PRO A 187 12.42 -14.50 -21.24
N LEU A 188 11.42 -14.79 -22.09
CA LEU A 188 11.49 -15.93 -23.01
C LEU A 188 12.41 -15.68 -24.20
N THR A 189 12.63 -14.43 -24.59
CA THR A 189 13.43 -14.06 -25.77
C THR A 189 14.92 -14.08 -25.51
N ASN A 190 15.35 -13.96 -24.26
CA ASN A 190 16.76 -13.94 -23.90
C ASN A 190 16.93 -14.46 -22.47
N PHE A 191 17.05 -15.78 -22.33
CA PHE A 191 17.22 -16.41 -21.03
C PHE A 191 18.61 -16.10 -20.47
N ARG A 192 18.60 -15.37 -19.33
CA ARG A 192 19.81 -15.01 -18.57
C ARG A 192 19.56 -15.25 -17.09
N THR A 193 20.58 -15.68 -16.39
CA THR A 193 20.48 -15.97 -14.96
C THR A 193 20.23 -14.73 -14.10
N ASP A 194 20.74 -13.56 -14.52
CA ASP A 194 20.51 -12.28 -13.86
C ASP A 194 19.14 -11.64 -14.15
N ALA A 195 18.45 -12.15 -15.19
CA ALA A 195 17.06 -11.77 -15.51
C ALA A 195 16.02 -12.68 -14.82
N LEU A 196 16.47 -13.75 -14.16
CA LEU A 196 15.58 -14.67 -13.47
C LEU A 196 15.04 -14.01 -12.20
N SER A 197 13.72 -13.94 -12.10
CA SER A 197 13.01 -13.58 -10.87
C SER A 197 12.39 -14.83 -10.26
N GLY A 198 12.27 -14.86 -8.95
CA GLY A 198 11.62 -15.95 -8.25
C GLY A 198 11.04 -15.50 -6.93
N ASP A 199 9.95 -16.13 -6.52
CA ASP A 199 9.29 -15.85 -5.27
C ASP A 199 8.87 -17.14 -4.55
N ILE A 200 8.81 -17.05 -3.24
CA ILE A 200 8.24 -18.06 -2.36
C ILE A 200 7.40 -17.37 -1.29
N HIS A 201 6.17 -17.84 -1.14
CA HIS A 201 5.27 -17.37 -0.11
C HIS A 201 4.71 -18.54 0.68
N GLN A 202 4.58 -18.35 1.98
CA GLN A 202 3.99 -19.32 2.89
C GLN A 202 2.90 -18.62 3.71
N TYR A 203 1.72 -19.19 3.67
CA TYR A 203 0.56 -18.70 4.39
C TYR A 203 0.00 -19.77 5.32
N PHE A 204 -0.37 -19.37 6.55
CA PHE A 204 -1.06 -20.19 7.54
C PHE A 204 -2.28 -19.45 8.06
N THR A 205 -3.40 -20.12 8.18
CA THR A 205 -4.59 -19.57 8.84
C THR A 205 -5.33 -20.68 9.60
N GLY A 206 -6.14 -20.28 10.56
CA GLY A 206 -7.00 -21.20 11.29
C GLY A 206 -7.62 -20.56 12.51
N SER A 207 -8.50 -21.32 13.17
CA SER A 207 -9.14 -20.98 14.45
C SER A 207 -8.78 -21.97 15.53
N LEU A 208 -8.61 -21.50 16.74
CA LEU A 208 -8.42 -22.27 17.98
C LEU A 208 -9.40 -21.74 19.01
N ASP A 209 -10.50 -22.43 19.23
CA ASP A 209 -11.62 -21.96 20.07
C ASP A 209 -12.08 -20.55 19.63
N ASN A 210 -11.93 -19.56 20.51
CA ASN A 210 -12.29 -18.17 20.23
C ASN A 210 -11.16 -17.35 19.59
N LEU A 211 -10.03 -17.96 19.24
CA LEU A 211 -8.87 -17.28 18.68
C LEU A 211 -8.75 -17.61 17.19
N ASP A 212 -8.74 -16.59 16.35
CA ASP A 212 -8.41 -16.68 14.94
C ASP A 212 -6.97 -16.23 14.70
N TYR A 213 -6.27 -16.89 13.78
CA TYR A 213 -4.92 -16.50 13.39
C TYR A 213 -4.72 -16.55 11.88
N ALA A 214 -3.86 -15.67 11.39
CA ALA A 214 -3.27 -15.73 10.07
C ALA A 214 -1.81 -15.29 10.16
N LEU A 215 -0.91 -15.98 9.44
CA LEU A 215 0.50 -15.64 9.33
C LEU A 215 0.90 -15.79 7.87
N ASP A 216 1.60 -14.82 7.32
CA ASP A 216 2.15 -14.87 5.98
C ASP A 216 3.63 -14.45 5.97
N PHE A 217 4.40 -15.12 5.13
CA PHE A 217 5.81 -14.84 4.88
C PHE A 217 6.05 -14.89 3.38
N GLY A 218 6.67 -13.86 2.85
CA GLY A 218 7.05 -13.77 1.45
C GLY A 218 8.52 -13.42 1.30
N TYR A 219 9.15 -14.01 0.29
CA TYR A 219 10.44 -13.60 -0.23
C TYR A 219 10.36 -13.56 -1.75
N GLN A 220 10.86 -12.49 -2.34
CA GLN A 220 10.94 -12.33 -3.79
C GLN A 220 12.33 -11.83 -4.17
N ARG A 221 12.95 -12.49 -5.14
CA ARG A 221 14.09 -11.97 -5.90
C ARG A 221 13.58 -11.37 -7.20
N ILE A 222 13.90 -10.12 -7.47
CA ILE A 222 13.54 -9.39 -8.69
C ILE A 222 14.78 -9.29 -9.56
N GLY A 223 14.77 -9.93 -10.72
CA GLY A 223 15.87 -9.93 -11.68
C GLY A 223 15.90 -8.66 -12.52
N SER A 224 16.89 -8.61 -13.41
CA SER A 224 17.10 -7.46 -14.30
C SER A 224 16.22 -7.52 -15.54
N PRO A 225 15.68 -6.38 -16.01
CA PRO A 225 14.96 -6.32 -17.26
C PRO A 225 15.93 -6.24 -18.44
N TYR A 226 15.53 -6.84 -19.56
CA TYR A 226 16.22 -6.80 -20.84
C TYR A 226 15.26 -6.36 -21.94
N ASP A 227 15.76 -5.59 -22.89
CA ASP A 227 14.98 -5.19 -24.06
C ASP A 227 14.91 -6.30 -25.13
N ALA A 228 14.20 -6.04 -26.23
CA ALA A 228 14.05 -7.01 -27.32
C ALA A 228 15.35 -7.29 -28.06
N SER A 229 16.35 -6.40 -27.98
CA SER A 229 17.69 -6.59 -28.58
C SER A 229 18.61 -7.44 -27.70
N GLY A 230 18.18 -7.70 -26.46
CA GLY A 230 18.97 -8.43 -25.47
C GLY A 230 19.91 -7.56 -24.68
N ASP A 231 19.72 -6.23 -24.73
CA ASP A 231 20.48 -5.29 -23.93
C ASP A 231 19.77 -5.06 -22.58
N ARG A 232 20.58 -4.90 -21.51
CA ARG A 232 20.05 -4.62 -20.18
C ARG A 232 19.41 -3.23 -20.18
N VAL A 233 18.19 -3.13 -19.68
CA VAL A 233 17.53 -1.85 -19.50
C VAL A 233 18.26 -1.05 -18.41
N ALA A 234 18.58 0.22 -18.72
CA ALA A 234 19.24 1.10 -17.78
C ALA A 234 18.37 1.34 -16.52
N PRO A 235 18.98 1.40 -15.33
CA PRO A 235 18.26 1.82 -14.12
C PRO A 235 17.62 3.19 -14.30
N GLU A 236 16.46 3.41 -13.69
CA GLU A 236 15.77 4.69 -13.69
C GLU A 236 16.58 5.69 -12.82
N PRO A 237 17.06 6.82 -13.38
CA PRO A 237 18.11 7.62 -12.76
C PRO A 237 17.62 8.64 -11.72
N SER A 238 16.32 8.69 -11.43
CA SER A 238 15.73 9.76 -10.61
C SER A 238 14.81 9.21 -9.51
N GLN A 239 13.74 8.56 -9.91
CA GLN A 239 12.82 7.94 -8.95
C GLN A 239 13.33 6.59 -8.48
N GLY A 240 14.09 5.92 -9.34
CA GLY A 240 14.58 4.57 -9.07
C GLY A 240 13.61 3.47 -9.47
N ASP A 241 14.13 2.27 -9.50
CA ASP A 241 13.41 1.02 -9.70
C ASP A 241 13.85 -0.02 -8.65
N LEU A 242 13.23 -1.18 -8.66
CA LEU A 242 13.56 -2.30 -7.78
C LEU A 242 14.01 -3.53 -8.60
N TYR A 243 14.73 -3.33 -9.70
CA TYR A 243 15.42 -4.41 -10.36
C TYR A 243 16.71 -4.78 -9.62
N ASP A 244 17.15 -6.01 -9.73
CA ASP A 244 18.26 -6.56 -8.92
C ASP A 244 17.98 -6.40 -7.42
N ALA A 245 16.76 -6.66 -6.99
CA ALA A 245 16.31 -6.40 -5.64
C ALA A 245 15.84 -7.66 -4.93
N ASP A 246 15.97 -7.66 -3.63
CA ASP A 246 15.33 -8.64 -2.76
C ASP A 246 14.19 -7.97 -1.98
N ALA A 247 13.02 -8.60 -1.98
CA ALA A 247 11.88 -8.15 -1.22
C ALA A 247 11.44 -9.19 -0.19
N TYR A 248 11.07 -8.74 0.99
CA TYR A 248 10.55 -9.56 2.08
C TYR A 248 9.22 -9.00 2.56
N SER A 249 8.25 -9.87 2.76
CA SER A 249 6.99 -9.55 3.40
C SER A 249 6.75 -10.46 4.61
N ILE A 250 6.24 -9.89 5.69
CA ILE A 250 5.82 -10.62 6.89
C ILE A 250 4.51 -10.01 7.34
N GLY A 251 3.45 -10.81 7.38
CA GLY A 251 2.15 -10.39 7.86
C GLY A 251 1.61 -11.31 8.94
N GLY A 252 0.74 -10.77 9.80
CA GLY A 252 0.05 -11.56 10.79
C GLY A 252 -1.21 -10.88 11.29
N LYS A 253 -2.22 -11.70 11.58
CA LYS A 253 -3.46 -11.29 12.23
C LYS A 253 -3.77 -12.25 13.38
N ILE A 254 -4.16 -11.69 14.49
CA ILE A 254 -4.70 -12.43 15.64
C ILE A 254 -6.02 -11.79 16.00
N GLY A 255 -7.09 -12.57 15.92
CA GLY A 255 -8.44 -12.17 16.24
C GLY A 255 -8.98 -12.93 17.44
N TYR A 256 -9.79 -12.29 18.26
CA TYR A 256 -10.41 -12.90 19.43
C TYR A 256 -11.91 -12.60 19.46
N HIS A 257 -12.72 -13.64 19.44
CA HIS A 257 -14.16 -13.57 19.65
C HIS A 257 -14.43 -13.43 21.15
N ILE A 258 -14.80 -12.22 21.57
CA ILE A 258 -15.17 -11.94 22.98
C ILE A 258 -16.48 -12.63 23.29
N ASP A 259 -17.42 -12.53 22.35
CA ASP A 259 -18.70 -13.24 22.28
C ASP A 259 -19.19 -13.33 20.82
N ASP A 260 -20.42 -13.78 20.58
CA ASP A 260 -20.99 -13.96 19.23
C ASP A 260 -21.11 -12.62 18.43
N ASN A 261 -21.16 -11.50 19.15
CA ASN A 261 -21.32 -10.18 18.57
C ASN A 261 -20.02 -9.35 18.57
N GLN A 262 -19.04 -9.70 19.40
CA GLN A 262 -17.86 -8.87 19.63
C GLN A 262 -16.58 -9.56 19.18
N TYR A 263 -15.81 -8.85 18.38
CA TYR A 263 -14.54 -9.32 17.84
C TYR A 263 -13.47 -8.25 17.96
N LEU A 264 -12.28 -8.64 18.42
CA LEU A 264 -11.10 -7.79 18.51
C LEU A 264 -9.99 -8.40 17.69
N GLN A 265 -9.38 -7.64 16.75
CA GLN A 265 -8.29 -8.11 15.91
C GLN A 265 -7.09 -7.18 15.99
N LEU A 266 -5.92 -7.74 16.18
CA LEU A 266 -4.63 -7.11 15.96
C LEU A 266 -4.04 -7.62 14.64
N ALA A 267 -3.63 -6.70 13.77
CA ALA A 267 -2.92 -7.02 12.54
C ALA A 267 -1.60 -6.26 12.48
N ALA A 268 -0.57 -6.89 11.93
CA ALA A 268 0.73 -6.29 11.68
C ALA A 268 1.25 -6.74 10.31
N ASN A 269 1.76 -5.80 9.52
CA ASN A 269 2.38 -6.07 8.23
C ASN A 269 3.71 -5.33 8.13
N TYR A 270 4.73 -6.03 7.66
CA TYR A 270 6.04 -5.51 7.33
C TYR A 270 6.39 -5.86 5.88
N TYR A 271 6.79 -4.88 5.11
CA TYR A 271 7.32 -5.05 3.76
C TYR A 271 8.65 -4.32 3.65
N ASN A 272 9.65 -4.96 3.05
CA ASN A 272 10.93 -4.35 2.74
C ASN A 272 11.42 -4.86 1.39
N ALA A 273 11.74 -3.95 0.47
CA ALA A 273 12.42 -4.26 -0.78
C ALA A 273 13.65 -3.37 -0.90
N GLU A 274 14.81 -3.97 -1.18
CA GLU A 274 16.09 -3.27 -1.29
C GLU A 274 16.85 -3.76 -2.52
N GLN A 275 17.35 -2.81 -3.30
CA GLN A 275 18.15 -3.06 -4.49
C GLN A 275 19.59 -3.39 -4.10
N ASP A 276 20.19 -4.34 -4.82
CA ASP A 276 21.61 -4.69 -4.76
C ASP A 276 22.11 -4.93 -6.20
N SER A 277 22.34 -3.83 -6.91
CA SER A 277 22.74 -3.81 -8.32
C SER A 277 24.18 -3.34 -8.51
N ASP A 278 24.90 -4.00 -9.40
CA ASP A 278 26.22 -3.55 -9.89
C ASP A 278 26.12 -2.53 -11.03
N TYR A 279 24.91 -2.11 -11.44
CA TYR A 279 24.71 -1.32 -12.65
C TYR A 279 24.16 0.08 -12.35
N ALA A 280 24.66 1.05 -13.13
CA ALA A 280 24.15 2.42 -13.17
C ALA A 280 23.70 2.78 -14.61
N ALA A 281 22.96 3.88 -14.75
CA ALA A 281 22.69 4.46 -16.05
C ALA A 281 23.96 5.15 -16.59
N ASP A 282 24.29 4.93 -17.88
CA ASP A 282 25.45 5.55 -18.52
C ASP A 282 25.25 7.06 -18.66
N THR A 283 26.05 7.82 -17.92
CA THR A 283 26.00 9.29 -17.92
C THR A 283 26.57 9.89 -19.22
N SER A 284 27.34 9.14 -20.03
CA SER A 284 27.89 9.59 -21.30
C SER A 284 26.82 9.89 -22.34
N THR A 285 25.62 9.32 -22.17
CA THR A 285 24.45 9.58 -23.04
C THR A 285 23.94 11.02 -22.94
N LYS A 286 24.23 11.75 -21.85
CA LYS A 286 23.85 13.16 -21.65
C LYS A 286 24.36 14.12 -22.74
N LYS A 287 25.41 13.75 -23.45
CA LYS A 287 25.97 14.56 -24.56
C LYS A 287 25.14 14.55 -25.85
N TYR A 288 24.18 13.62 -25.95
CA TYR A 288 23.32 13.48 -27.12
C TYR A 288 21.98 14.18 -26.91
N PRO A 289 21.31 14.65 -27.98
CA PRO A 289 19.95 15.18 -27.87
C PRO A 289 18.98 14.16 -27.25
N LEU A 290 17.99 14.63 -26.50
CA LEU A 290 16.96 13.76 -25.90
C LEU A 290 16.29 12.91 -26.98
N GLY A 291 16.16 11.61 -26.72
CA GLY A 291 15.51 10.65 -27.59
C GLY A 291 16.35 10.18 -28.78
N SER A 292 17.61 10.67 -28.95
CA SER A 292 18.46 10.29 -30.08
C SER A 292 19.26 9.00 -29.86
N VAL A 293 19.49 8.61 -28.60
CA VAL A 293 20.17 7.38 -28.21
C VAL A 293 19.39 6.71 -27.05
N PRO A 294 19.36 5.38 -26.98
CA PRO A 294 18.77 4.71 -25.81
C PRO A 294 19.62 4.95 -24.56
N ALA A 295 18.97 4.96 -23.39
CA ALA A 295 19.67 4.85 -22.13
C ALA A 295 20.36 3.47 -22.04
N GLN A 296 21.59 3.43 -21.54
CA GLN A 296 22.38 2.22 -21.42
C GLN A 296 22.73 1.94 -19.96
N ALA A 297 22.75 0.67 -19.59
CA ALA A 297 23.23 0.23 -18.29
C ALA A 297 24.75 -0.02 -18.37
N ILE A 298 25.49 0.52 -17.42
CA ILE A 298 26.94 0.26 -17.28
C ILE A 298 27.23 -0.39 -15.94
N LYS A 299 28.14 -1.37 -15.95
CA LYS A 299 28.55 -2.11 -14.77
C LYS A 299 29.61 -1.36 -13.96
N GLY A 300 29.62 -1.54 -12.66
CA GLY A 300 30.63 -1.02 -11.75
C GLY A 300 30.08 0.01 -10.75
N LEU A 301 28.78 0.02 -10.51
CA LEU A 301 28.15 0.88 -9.51
C LEU A 301 28.74 0.61 -8.12
N LYS A 302 29.19 1.66 -7.46
CA LYS A 302 29.63 1.68 -6.08
C LYS A 302 28.78 2.68 -5.30
N LEU A 303 27.62 2.20 -4.87
CA LEU A 303 26.67 2.91 -4.04
C LEU A 303 26.36 2.04 -2.82
N LYS A 304 26.65 2.54 -1.63
CA LYS A 304 26.50 1.77 -0.38
C LYS A 304 25.04 1.51 -0.04
N ASP A 305 24.22 2.53 -0.13
CA ASP A 305 22.81 2.49 0.25
C ASP A 305 21.96 2.69 -1.01
N GLN A 306 21.53 1.59 -1.63
CA GLN A 306 20.78 1.60 -2.89
C GLN A 306 19.28 1.84 -2.65
N ASN A 307 18.47 1.79 -3.72
CA ASN A 307 17.04 2.02 -3.65
C ASN A 307 16.37 1.10 -2.64
N LYS A 308 15.44 1.65 -1.86
CA LYS A 308 14.72 0.90 -0.83
C LYS A 308 13.30 1.38 -0.70
N ASN A 309 12.39 0.44 -0.47
CA ASN A 309 11.00 0.71 -0.10
C ASN A 309 10.63 -0.14 1.11
N GLU A 310 10.23 0.49 2.21
CA GLU A 310 9.86 -0.18 3.46
C GLU A 310 8.54 0.37 3.97
N ASN A 311 7.68 -0.51 4.44
CA ASN A 311 6.41 -0.12 5.01
C ASN A 311 6.04 -1.03 6.17
N GLN A 312 5.59 -0.43 7.27
CA GLN A 312 5.12 -1.11 8.46
C GLN A 312 3.71 -0.62 8.77
N ILE A 313 2.78 -1.53 8.99
CA ILE A 313 1.40 -1.22 9.32
C ILE A 313 1.01 -2.03 10.56
N TYR A 314 0.51 -1.35 11.57
CA TYR A 314 -0.08 -1.96 12.76
C TYR A 314 -1.52 -1.47 12.89
N ASN A 315 -2.44 -2.39 13.10
CA ASN A 315 -3.87 -2.11 13.08
C ASN A 315 -4.59 -2.88 14.18
N LEU A 316 -5.31 -2.19 15.04
CA LEU A 316 -6.21 -2.75 16.04
C LEU A 316 -7.65 -2.43 15.63
N THR A 317 -8.45 -3.46 15.43
CA THR A 317 -9.85 -3.34 15.00
C THR A 317 -10.77 -3.98 16.05
N TYR A 318 -11.82 -3.29 16.42
CA TYR A 318 -12.92 -3.81 17.24
C TYR A 318 -14.22 -3.72 16.44
N ILE A 319 -14.94 -4.83 16.40
CA ILE A 319 -16.25 -4.96 15.75
C ILE A 319 -17.27 -5.40 16.81
N ASN A 320 -18.41 -4.72 16.83
CA ASN A 320 -19.57 -5.17 17.59
C ASN A 320 -20.79 -5.15 16.67
N LYS A 321 -21.39 -6.33 16.45
CA LYS A 321 -22.53 -6.49 15.51
C LYS A 321 -23.82 -5.92 16.07
N ASP A 322 -23.95 -5.83 17.40
CA ASP A 322 -25.16 -5.39 18.09
C ASP A 322 -24.84 -4.68 19.42
N LEU A 323 -24.32 -3.47 19.35
CA LEU A 323 -24.18 -2.60 20.54
C LEU A 323 -25.42 -1.74 20.68
N LEU A 324 -26.39 -2.18 21.52
CA LEU A 324 -27.66 -1.47 21.74
C LEU A 324 -28.45 -1.24 20.43
N GLY A 325 -28.51 -2.25 19.57
CA GLY A 325 -29.17 -2.16 18.27
C GLY A 325 -28.32 -1.53 17.15
N ASN A 326 -27.03 -1.27 17.39
CA ASN A 326 -26.14 -0.67 16.39
C ASN A 326 -24.97 -1.60 16.08
N LYS A 327 -24.55 -1.65 14.82
CA LYS A 327 -23.27 -2.20 14.47
C LYS A 327 -22.19 -1.13 14.64
N VAL A 328 -21.09 -1.47 15.31
CA VAL A 328 -19.96 -0.58 15.59
C VAL A 328 -18.67 -1.18 15.05
N ASP A 329 -17.92 -0.40 14.28
CA ASP A 329 -16.59 -0.71 13.80
C ASP A 329 -15.62 0.40 14.26
N ALA A 330 -14.64 0.05 15.07
CA ALA A 330 -13.63 0.97 15.57
C ALA A 330 -12.23 0.47 15.20
N GLN A 331 -11.38 1.39 14.77
CA GLN A 331 -10.03 1.08 14.30
C GLN A 331 -9.02 2.09 14.85
N LEU A 332 -7.88 1.59 15.30
CA LEU A 332 -6.69 2.38 15.62
C LEU A 332 -5.53 1.84 14.81
N TYR A 333 -4.78 2.70 14.12
CA TYR A 333 -3.67 2.27 13.28
C TYR A 333 -2.44 3.16 13.42
N TYR A 334 -1.28 2.55 13.21
CA TYR A 334 -0.01 3.22 13.04
C TYR A 334 0.67 2.69 11.78
N ARG A 335 1.26 3.59 11.00
CA ARG A 335 2.00 3.26 9.79
C ARG A 335 3.33 4.01 9.78
N ASP A 336 4.40 3.30 9.41
CA ASP A 336 5.71 3.83 9.13
C ASP A 336 6.09 3.50 7.69
N PHE A 337 6.45 4.52 6.90
CA PHE A 337 6.79 4.36 5.49
C PHE A 337 8.13 5.06 5.21
N PHE A 338 9.05 4.31 4.62
CA PHE A 338 10.35 4.79 4.18
C PHE A 338 10.58 4.43 2.72
N THR A 339 11.10 5.37 1.93
CA THR A 339 11.62 5.08 0.59
C THR A 339 12.90 5.86 0.33
N ARG A 340 13.89 5.19 -0.27
CA ARG A 340 15.14 5.78 -0.75
C ARG A 340 15.17 5.67 -2.26
N PHE A 341 15.29 6.82 -2.92
CA PHE A 341 15.31 6.95 -4.37
C PHE A 341 16.69 6.70 -4.96
N SER A 342 16.79 6.60 -6.28
CA SER A 342 18.09 6.58 -6.96
C SER A 342 18.89 7.86 -6.70
N PRO A 343 20.22 7.76 -6.64
CA PRO A 343 21.05 8.96 -6.63
C PRO A 343 20.90 9.73 -7.93
N PHE A 344 20.94 11.06 -7.84
CA PHE A 344 20.69 11.95 -8.95
C PHE A 344 21.73 13.05 -9.05
N ASP A 345 22.27 13.27 -10.27
CA ASP A 345 23.10 14.43 -10.56
C ASP A 345 22.22 15.69 -10.74
N ALA A 346 21.93 16.34 -9.61
CA ALA A 346 21.11 17.54 -9.55
C ALA A 346 21.87 18.84 -9.72
N ARG A 347 23.12 18.83 -10.19
CA ARG A 347 23.94 20.05 -10.38
C ARG A 347 23.33 21.05 -11.38
N GLY A 348 22.54 20.56 -12.32
CA GLY A 348 21.75 21.41 -13.23
C GLY A 348 20.49 22.01 -12.60
N ASN A 349 20.07 21.55 -11.41
CA ASN A 349 18.85 21.96 -10.74
C ASN A 349 19.16 22.88 -9.54
N ALA A 350 18.92 24.18 -9.70
CA ALA A 350 19.16 25.17 -8.65
C ALA A 350 18.29 24.93 -7.40
N ASN A 351 17.09 24.37 -7.55
CA ASN A 351 16.19 24.11 -6.44
C ASN A 351 16.66 22.94 -5.55
N ARG A 352 17.56 22.09 -6.06
CA ARG A 352 18.21 21.00 -5.30
C ARG A 352 19.63 21.37 -4.83
N GLY A 353 19.98 22.67 -4.82
CA GLY A 353 21.26 23.14 -4.31
C GLY A 353 22.48 22.79 -5.20
N LYS A 354 22.26 22.30 -6.42
CA LYS A 354 23.30 21.92 -7.39
C LYS A 354 24.25 20.83 -6.88
N GLN A 355 23.72 19.82 -6.24
CA GLN A 355 24.47 18.70 -5.67
C GLN A 355 24.36 17.43 -6.53
N VAL A 356 25.24 16.47 -6.31
CA VAL A 356 24.99 15.05 -6.59
C VAL A 356 24.41 14.50 -5.30
N ASP A 357 23.17 14.04 -5.34
CA ASP A 357 22.42 13.72 -4.12
C ASP A 357 21.57 12.45 -4.25
N GLN A 358 21.10 11.95 -3.11
CA GLN A 358 20.11 10.88 -3.00
C GLN A 358 19.10 11.26 -1.94
N ILE A 359 17.82 11.34 -2.35
CA ILE A 359 16.71 11.70 -1.47
C ILE A 359 16.11 10.43 -0.85
N TYR A 360 15.65 10.54 0.41
CA TYR A 360 14.71 9.61 0.99
C TYR A 360 13.48 10.35 1.50
N GLN A 361 12.41 9.61 1.65
CA GLN A 361 11.16 10.06 2.22
C GLN A 361 10.83 9.22 3.43
N GLU A 362 10.53 9.87 4.53
CA GLU A 362 10.12 9.27 5.79
C GLU A 362 8.72 9.78 6.15
N ASN A 363 7.79 8.86 6.47
CA ASN A 363 6.44 9.21 6.87
C ASN A 363 6.00 8.33 8.04
N ASN A 364 5.45 8.98 9.09
CA ASN A 364 4.79 8.29 10.20
C ASN A 364 3.34 8.76 10.26
N VAL A 365 2.41 7.82 10.31
CA VAL A 365 0.97 8.10 10.37
C VAL A 365 0.36 7.40 11.58
N LEU A 366 -0.33 8.16 12.42
CA LEU A 366 -1.19 7.63 13.49
C LEU A 366 -2.62 8.05 13.18
N GLY A 367 -3.56 7.11 13.26
CA GLY A 367 -4.96 7.46 13.04
C GLY A 367 -5.95 6.52 13.71
N SER A 368 -7.19 6.96 13.73
CA SER A 368 -8.32 6.18 14.22
C SER A 368 -9.56 6.40 13.37
N ARG A 369 -10.44 5.43 13.37
CA ARG A 369 -11.70 5.46 12.63
C ARG A 369 -12.80 4.86 13.49
N LEU A 370 -13.98 5.48 13.46
CA LEU A 370 -15.20 4.97 14.07
C LEU A 370 -16.31 5.01 13.03
N THR A 371 -17.02 3.91 12.89
CA THR A 371 -18.23 3.80 12.06
C THR A 371 -19.31 3.13 12.86
N VAL A 372 -20.48 3.73 12.91
CA VAL A 372 -21.66 3.20 13.56
C VAL A 372 -22.79 3.11 12.53
N SER A 373 -23.39 1.94 12.40
CA SER A 373 -24.56 1.71 11.56
C SER A 373 -25.78 1.50 12.46
N THR A 374 -26.76 2.38 12.34
CA THR A 374 -27.98 2.41 13.14
C THR A 374 -29.17 2.10 12.25
N PRO A 375 -29.79 0.93 12.34
CA PRO A 375 -31.06 0.65 11.64
C PRO A 375 -32.19 1.48 12.25
N LEU A 376 -33.02 2.07 11.40
CA LEU A 376 -34.19 2.86 11.80
C LEU A 376 -35.49 2.14 11.37
N GLU A 377 -35.81 1.04 12.03
CA GLU A 377 -36.94 0.18 11.71
C GLU A 377 -38.30 0.92 11.56
N PHE A 378 -38.48 1.99 12.35
CA PHE A 378 -39.70 2.81 12.27
C PHE A 378 -39.84 3.62 10.95
N LEU A 379 -38.77 3.73 10.16
CA LEU A 379 -38.76 4.34 8.82
C LEU A 379 -38.67 3.27 7.70
N GLY A 380 -38.99 2.03 7.99
CA GLY A 380 -38.82 0.92 7.05
C GLY A 380 -37.35 0.53 6.91
N ASP A 381 -36.96 0.11 5.71
CA ASP A 381 -35.58 -0.31 5.44
C ASP A 381 -34.65 0.92 5.32
N THR A 382 -34.37 1.50 6.48
CA THR A 382 -33.54 2.70 6.62
C THR A 382 -32.38 2.46 7.55
N THR A 383 -31.18 2.82 7.13
CA THR A 383 -29.98 2.78 7.98
C THR A 383 -29.31 4.15 7.99
N VAL A 384 -28.91 4.60 9.17
CA VAL A 384 -28.05 5.77 9.34
C VAL A 384 -26.64 5.29 9.65
N VAL A 385 -25.68 5.65 8.81
CA VAL A 385 -24.25 5.38 9.03
C VAL A 385 -23.58 6.68 9.44
N TRP A 386 -22.96 6.70 10.61
CA TRP A 386 -22.30 7.89 11.15
C TRP A 386 -20.99 7.52 11.84
N GLY A 387 -20.16 8.53 12.05
CA GLY A 387 -18.87 8.29 12.69
C GLY A 387 -17.87 9.40 12.47
N GLY A 388 -16.61 9.08 12.66
CA GLY A 388 -15.52 10.03 12.50
C GLY A 388 -14.16 9.36 12.28
N ASP A 389 -13.22 10.21 11.84
CA ASP A 389 -11.84 9.81 11.61
C ASP A 389 -10.89 10.85 12.16
N PHE A 390 -9.78 10.39 12.66
CA PHE A 390 -8.63 11.19 13.01
C PHE A 390 -7.40 10.65 12.33
N SER A 391 -6.53 11.51 11.79
CA SER A 391 -5.21 11.13 11.33
C SER A 391 -4.20 12.25 11.60
N ARG A 392 -2.97 11.84 11.94
CA ARG A 392 -1.82 12.71 12.04
C ARG A 392 -0.65 12.08 11.31
N GLU A 393 -0.12 12.80 10.33
CA GLU A 393 1.06 12.40 9.56
C GLU A 393 2.22 13.36 9.85
N LYS A 394 3.40 12.79 10.02
CA LYS A 394 4.69 13.48 9.98
C LYS A 394 5.47 13.00 8.79
N SER A 395 5.98 13.91 7.99
CA SER A 395 6.69 13.60 6.74
C SER A 395 7.89 14.51 6.57
N GLU A 396 9.06 13.94 6.27
CA GLU A 396 10.26 14.69 5.91
C GLU A 396 10.98 14.06 4.73
N MET A 397 11.83 14.84 4.04
CA MET A 397 12.68 14.37 2.95
C MET A 397 14.11 14.83 3.16
N PRO A 398 14.90 14.09 3.93
CA PRO A 398 16.35 14.27 4.01
C PRO A 398 17.02 13.84 2.71
N LEU A 399 18.25 14.27 2.50
CA LEU A 399 19.08 13.82 1.39
C LEU A 399 20.54 13.66 1.79
N ASP A 400 21.19 12.69 1.17
CA ASP A 400 22.64 12.51 1.20
C ASP A 400 23.26 13.29 0.05
N ILE A 401 24.41 13.90 0.30
CA ILE A 401 25.22 14.54 -0.75
C ILE A 401 26.50 13.75 -0.96
N PHE A 402 26.89 13.63 -2.25
CA PHE A 402 28.05 12.87 -2.67
C PHE A 402 29.13 13.77 -3.22
N ASP A 403 30.39 13.30 -3.17
CA ASP A 403 31.56 13.98 -3.71
C ASP A 403 31.44 14.09 -5.24
N PRO A 404 31.28 15.31 -5.80
CA PRO A 404 31.11 15.49 -7.23
C PRO A 404 32.34 15.18 -8.06
N GLN A 405 33.55 15.26 -7.46
CA GLN A 405 34.80 14.97 -8.16
C GLN A 405 34.98 13.45 -8.33
N ILE A 406 34.70 12.67 -7.30
CA ILE A 406 34.72 11.20 -7.38
C ILE A 406 33.65 10.71 -8.35
N TYR A 407 32.45 11.28 -8.28
CA TYR A 407 31.37 10.98 -9.20
C TYR A 407 31.79 11.20 -10.67
N ASP A 408 32.38 12.36 -10.98
CA ASP A 408 32.80 12.69 -12.34
C ASP A 408 33.98 11.81 -12.82
N GLN A 409 34.97 11.57 -11.95
CA GLN A 409 36.14 10.73 -12.26
C GLN A 409 35.78 9.30 -12.55
N SER A 410 34.75 8.79 -11.86
CA SER A 410 34.23 7.44 -12.07
C SER A 410 33.26 7.31 -13.26
N GLY A 411 32.94 8.39 -13.94
CA GLY A 411 31.92 8.41 -14.99
C GLY A 411 30.49 8.19 -14.47
N GLY A 412 30.23 8.55 -13.21
CA GLY A 412 28.92 8.41 -12.59
C GLY A 412 28.69 7.08 -11.89
N LEU A 413 29.77 6.32 -11.61
CA LEU A 413 29.69 4.99 -11.02
C LEU A 413 29.97 4.95 -9.50
N GLU A 414 30.69 5.93 -8.96
CA GLU A 414 31.07 5.91 -7.55
C GLU A 414 30.47 7.08 -6.77
N PHE A 415 29.77 6.74 -5.68
CA PHE A 415 29.05 7.67 -4.83
C PHE A 415 29.63 7.65 -3.41
N VAL A 416 30.53 8.59 -3.11
CA VAL A 416 31.12 8.76 -1.79
C VAL A 416 30.37 9.84 -1.04
N LYS A 417 29.67 9.46 0.01
CA LYS A 417 28.87 10.38 0.85
C LYS A 417 29.80 11.35 1.59
N ILE A 418 29.53 12.65 1.47
CA ILE A 418 30.28 13.74 2.10
C ILE A 418 29.45 14.53 3.12
N GLY A 419 28.13 14.33 3.16
CA GLY A 419 27.25 15.01 4.12
C GLY A 419 25.79 14.73 3.90
N ASN A 420 24.96 15.44 4.68
CA ASN A 420 23.51 15.36 4.63
C ASN A 420 22.93 16.78 4.55
N LEU A 421 21.82 16.91 3.89
CA LEU A 421 20.97 18.10 3.84
C LEU A 421 19.52 17.71 4.06
N ILE A 422 18.65 18.71 4.15
CA ILE A 422 17.21 18.52 4.19
C ILE A 422 16.63 19.11 2.92
N TYR A 423 15.99 18.26 2.08
CA TYR A 423 15.30 18.70 0.88
C TYR A 423 13.97 19.35 1.21
N LEU A 424 13.15 18.65 2.02
CA LEU A 424 11.92 19.17 2.58
C LEU A 424 11.92 18.91 4.10
N PRO A 425 11.76 19.95 4.93
CA PRO A 425 11.73 19.79 6.38
C PRO A 425 10.49 19.03 6.84
N GLU A 426 10.45 18.67 8.12
CA GLU A 426 9.29 18.00 8.71
C GLU A 426 8.02 18.82 8.44
N LEU A 427 7.05 18.16 7.82
CA LEU A 427 5.70 18.61 7.63
C LEU A 427 4.79 17.76 8.50
N THR A 428 4.09 18.38 9.45
CA THR A 428 3.04 17.72 10.21
C THR A 428 1.69 18.08 9.61
N THR A 429 0.91 17.08 9.23
CA THR A 429 -0.51 17.26 8.86
C THR A 429 -1.40 16.55 9.85
N GLN A 430 -2.56 17.11 10.11
CA GLN A 430 -3.60 16.49 10.95
C GLN A 430 -4.96 16.75 10.32
N SER A 431 -5.80 15.72 10.34
CA SER A 431 -7.19 15.81 9.90
C SER A 431 -8.11 15.19 10.95
N LEU A 432 -9.24 15.83 11.17
CA LEU A 432 -10.36 15.34 11.98
C LEU A 432 -11.63 15.50 11.16
N GLY A 433 -12.37 14.43 10.96
CA GLY A 433 -13.62 14.45 10.21
C GLY A 433 -14.75 13.73 10.93
N GLY A 434 -15.96 14.26 10.78
CA GLY A 434 -17.19 13.62 11.24
C GLY A 434 -18.20 13.54 10.10
N PHE A 435 -18.95 12.46 10.00
CA PHE A 435 -19.89 12.24 8.91
C PHE A 435 -21.20 11.60 9.38
N VAL A 436 -22.25 11.83 8.58
CA VAL A 436 -23.52 11.10 8.68
C VAL A 436 -24.05 10.84 7.27
N GLN A 437 -24.59 9.64 7.05
CA GLN A 437 -25.21 9.21 5.81
C GLN A 437 -26.51 8.46 6.11
N PHE A 438 -27.58 8.85 5.43
CA PHE A 438 -28.85 8.15 5.42
C PHE A 438 -28.90 7.27 4.18
N LYS A 439 -29.33 6.02 4.36
CA LYS A 439 -29.60 5.05 3.31
C LYS A 439 -31.02 4.59 3.47
N HIS A 440 -31.78 4.59 2.40
CA HIS A 440 -33.17 4.15 2.40
C HIS A 440 -33.48 3.30 1.17
N GLN A 441 -34.02 2.13 1.41
CA GLN A 441 -34.56 1.25 0.36
C GLN A 441 -36.06 1.47 0.31
N PHE A 442 -36.55 2.13 -0.75
CA PHE A 442 -37.99 2.40 -0.93
C PHE A 442 -38.77 1.12 -1.29
N ASN A 443 -38.14 0.27 -2.10
CA ASN A 443 -38.66 -1.04 -2.53
C ASN A 443 -37.51 -1.81 -3.23
N ASP A 444 -37.80 -3.00 -3.77
CA ASP A 444 -36.77 -3.85 -4.43
C ASP A 444 -36.06 -3.17 -5.60
N GLN A 445 -36.65 -2.11 -6.17
CA GLN A 445 -36.12 -1.42 -7.35
C GLN A 445 -35.45 -0.07 -7.04
N TRP A 446 -35.85 0.61 -5.97
CA TRP A 446 -35.41 1.98 -5.69
C TRP A 446 -34.70 2.09 -4.37
N ALA A 447 -33.51 2.64 -4.40
CA ALA A 447 -32.72 3.00 -3.21
C ALA A 447 -32.16 4.41 -3.34
N ALA A 448 -32.02 5.11 -2.21
CA ALA A 448 -31.37 6.42 -2.15
C ALA A 448 -30.39 6.51 -1.00
N GLU A 449 -29.35 7.28 -1.21
CA GLU A 449 -28.37 7.66 -0.19
C GLU A 449 -28.18 9.18 -0.20
N ILE A 450 -28.08 9.77 0.99
CA ILE A 450 -27.68 11.15 1.15
C ILE A 450 -26.74 11.26 2.34
N GLY A 451 -25.63 11.95 2.17
CA GLY A 451 -24.62 12.07 3.22
C GLY A 451 -23.96 13.42 3.27
N THR A 452 -23.43 13.74 4.42
CA THR A 452 -22.59 14.91 4.64
C THR A 452 -21.44 14.58 5.57
N ARG A 453 -20.34 15.30 5.40
CA ARG A 453 -19.14 15.23 6.23
C ARG A 453 -18.60 16.63 6.46
N TYR A 454 -18.19 16.93 7.67
CA TYR A 454 -17.33 18.04 8.00
C TYR A 454 -15.93 17.56 8.27
N GLU A 455 -14.94 18.22 7.69
CA GLU A 455 -13.52 17.91 7.84
C GLU A 455 -12.76 19.19 8.22
N ASP A 456 -12.00 19.13 9.31
CA ASP A 456 -11.06 20.17 9.76
C ASP A 456 -9.65 19.62 9.67
N SER A 457 -8.75 20.34 9.02
CA SER A 457 -7.38 19.90 8.81
C SER A 457 -6.39 21.05 8.97
N TYR A 458 -5.16 20.70 9.28
CA TYR A 458 -4.05 21.64 9.22
C TYR A 458 -2.77 20.98 8.69
N ALA A 459 -1.91 21.82 8.13
CA ALA A 459 -0.54 21.52 7.79
C ALA A 459 0.38 22.52 8.48
N GLU A 460 1.44 22.02 9.12
CA GLU A 460 2.42 22.80 9.87
C GLU A 460 3.83 22.41 9.45
N ILE A 461 4.65 23.41 9.15
CA ILE A 461 6.04 23.22 8.71
C ILE A 461 6.95 24.16 9.50
N ASP A 462 8.14 23.68 9.87
CA ASP A 462 9.16 24.50 10.52
C ASP A 462 9.85 25.45 9.55
N SER A 463 10.43 26.55 10.07
CA SER A 463 11.25 27.46 9.28
C SER A 463 12.48 26.75 8.73
N PHE A 464 12.83 26.98 7.47
CA PHE A 464 13.96 26.34 6.83
C PHE A 464 14.64 27.21 5.79
N ILE A 465 15.89 26.89 5.47
CA ILE A 465 16.63 27.49 4.39
C ILE A 465 16.54 26.54 3.17
N PRO A 466 15.91 26.98 2.06
CA PRO A 466 15.82 26.15 0.86
C PRO A 466 17.20 25.79 0.28
N LEU A 467 17.33 24.62 -0.30
CA LEU A 467 18.59 24.19 -0.94
C LEU A 467 19.07 25.17 -2.04
N SER A 468 18.15 25.85 -2.72
CA SER A 468 18.47 26.90 -3.69
C SER A 468 19.23 28.09 -3.12
N GLN A 469 19.35 28.19 -1.79
CA GLN A 469 20.09 29.23 -1.07
C GLN A 469 21.49 28.80 -0.63
N LEU A 470 21.85 27.54 -0.82
CA LEU A 470 23.18 27.04 -0.46
C LEU A 470 24.29 27.80 -1.17
N GLY A 471 25.32 28.21 -0.41
CA GLY A 471 26.45 28.96 -0.89
C GLY A 471 26.19 30.43 -1.24
N LYS A 472 24.98 30.95 -1.02
CA LYS A 472 24.70 32.38 -1.19
C LYS A 472 25.19 33.19 0.01
N PRO A 473 25.72 34.42 -0.21
CA PRO A 473 26.21 35.26 0.89
C PRO A 473 25.14 35.62 1.94
N ASN A 474 23.90 35.79 1.49
CA ASN A 474 22.76 36.14 2.33
C ASN A 474 21.58 35.19 2.02
N PRO A 475 21.57 33.97 2.53
CA PRO A 475 20.48 33.05 2.30
C PRO A 475 19.22 33.53 3.00
N TYR A 476 18.08 33.49 2.32
CA TYR A 476 16.79 33.75 2.98
C TYR A 476 16.25 32.49 3.66
N THR A 477 15.53 32.70 4.75
CA THR A 477 14.78 31.66 5.44
C THR A 477 13.31 31.72 5.04
N VAL A 478 12.76 30.59 4.62
CA VAL A 478 11.30 30.42 4.52
C VAL A 478 10.77 30.28 5.93
N GLN A 479 9.88 31.19 6.32
CA GLN A 479 9.28 31.14 7.65
C GLN A 479 8.31 29.97 7.71
N GLY A 480 8.43 29.18 8.76
CA GLY A 480 7.47 28.14 9.09
C GLY A 480 6.11 28.72 9.45
N GLY A 481 5.13 27.87 9.56
CA GLY A 481 3.80 28.29 9.92
C GLY A 481 2.80 27.16 9.82
N LYS A 482 1.57 27.50 10.18
CA LYS A 482 0.44 26.59 10.18
C LYS A 482 -0.66 27.12 9.28
N VAL A 483 -1.07 26.28 8.31
CA VAL A 483 -2.21 26.53 7.44
C VAL A 483 -3.35 25.62 7.89
N LYS A 484 -4.54 26.20 8.05
CA LYS A 484 -5.77 25.47 8.38
C LYS A 484 -6.71 25.49 7.19
N ALA A 485 -7.46 24.42 7.03
CA ALA A 485 -8.52 24.30 6.05
C ALA A 485 -9.65 23.47 6.65
N ASP A 486 -10.88 23.89 6.38
CA ASP A 486 -12.08 23.14 6.71
C ASP A 486 -13.01 23.05 5.50
N ALA A 487 -13.80 21.99 5.44
CA ALA A 487 -14.73 21.78 4.34
C ALA A 487 -15.96 20.97 4.77
N TRP A 488 -17.10 21.31 4.17
CA TRP A 488 -18.27 20.46 4.12
C TRP A 488 -18.30 19.69 2.80
N LEU A 489 -18.44 18.37 2.90
CA LEU A 489 -18.57 17.47 1.75
C LEU A 489 -19.99 16.89 1.76
N TYR A 490 -20.57 16.75 0.58
CA TYR A 490 -21.92 16.21 0.41
C TYR A 490 -21.92 15.12 -0.65
N ASN A 491 -22.75 14.12 -0.47
CA ASN A 491 -23.05 13.16 -1.52
C ASN A 491 -24.56 12.85 -1.53
N ALA A 492 -25.07 12.59 -2.72
CA ALA A 492 -26.41 12.05 -2.92
C ALA A 492 -26.32 11.00 -4.03
N ASN A 493 -27.04 9.92 -3.90
CA ASN A 493 -27.12 8.88 -4.89
C ASN A 493 -28.55 8.33 -4.96
N LEU A 494 -29.05 8.13 -6.16
CA LEU A 494 -30.32 7.46 -6.42
C LEU A 494 -30.07 6.26 -7.33
N THR A 495 -30.51 5.10 -6.93
CA THR A 495 -30.38 3.86 -7.69
C THR A 495 -31.72 3.34 -8.09
N PHE A 496 -31.85 2.98 -9.37
CA PHE A 496 -32.99 2.26 -9.91
C PHE A 496 -32.55 0.92 -10.49
N SER A 497 -33.03 -0.17 -9.94
CA SER A 497 -32.73 -1.54 -10.36
C SER A 497 -33.98 -2.19 -10.92
N PRO A 498 -34.25 -2.02 -12.24
CA PRO A 498 -35.45 -2.62 -12.87
C PRO A 498 -35.46 -4.14 -12.84
N THR A 499 -34.30 -4.75 -12.77
CA THR A 499 -34.08 -6.20 -12.60
C THR A 499 -32.84 -6.45 -11.72
N ASP A 500 -32.68 -7.66 -11.21
CA ASP A 500 -31.48 -8.04 -10.42
C ASP A 500 -30.17 -7.94 -11.21
N GLN A 501 -30.24 -7.89 -12.54
CA GLN A 501 -29.06 -7.82 -13.43
C GLN A 501 -28.75 -6.42 -13.96
N HIS A 502 -29.68 -5.46 -13.79
CA HIS A 502 -29.55 -4.11 -14.35
C HIS A 502 -29.81 -3.05 -13.28
N SER A 503 -28.88 -2.14 -13.12
CA SER A 503 -29.04 -0.97 -12.24
C SER A 503 -28.63 0.31 -12.97
N ILE A 504 -29.40 1.36 -12.76
CA ILE A 504 -29.15 2.73 -13.23
C ILE A 504 -28.99 3.58 -11.97
N TYR A 505 -27.91 4.33 -11.90
CA TYR A 505 -27.59 5.16 -10.73
C TYR A 505 -27.06 6.53 -11.16
N GLY A 506 -27.26 7.55 -10.33
CA GLY A 506 -26.80 8.93 -10.54
C GLY A 506 -26.75 9.73 -9.25
#